data_e00ede86e115952f429b6013ccb50422
#
_entry.id   e00ede86e115952f429b6013ccb50422
#
_cell.length_a   1.000
_cell.length_b   1.000
_cell.length_c   1.000
_cell.angle_alpha   90.00
_cell.angle_beta   90.00
_cell.angle_gamma   90.00
#
_symmetry.space_group_name_H-M   'P 1'
#
loop_
_entity.id
_entity.type
_entity.pdbx_description
1 polymer ?
#
loop_
_entity_poly.entity_id
_entity_poly.type
_entity_poly.pdbx_seq_one_letter_code
_entity_poly.pdbx_strand_id
1 'polypeptide(L)'
;MRILLADDECDLLEITSTIFRLHWAQSDVLCASDGEEALGRFFDDAPDLMILDVAMPRLNGLDVLRRVRQVSNIPVILLTVKGAELDKVRGLELGADDYITKPFSHLELLARVRAVLRRAEMIAPTDRAPSFCCEAFRMNYDCREVSVAGRVIDLTPTEYNLLYLLVRNAGHILTHETLLKHVWGEEYAGELDYLKVYIRRLRGKIEPNPAHPYYILTERGLGYKFRRAAH
;
A
#
# COMPACT_ATOMS: atom_id res chain seq x y z
N MET A 1 -9.53 4.01 -16.14
CA MET A 1 -8.46 3.51 -15.25
C MET A 1 -7.31 3.02 -16.11
N ARG A 2 -6.10 3.51 -15.87
CA ARG A 2 -4.87 3.08 -16.55
C ARG A 2 -4.08 2.15 -15.65
N ILE A 3 -3.73 0.98 -16.15
CA ILE A 3 -2.93 -0.03 -15.42
C ILE A 3 -1.61 -0.18 -16.17
N LEU A 4 -0.49 0.07 -15.52
CA LEU A 4 0.82 -0.22 -16.07
C LEU A 4 1.29 -1.58 -15.58
N LEU A 5 1.52 -2.50 -16.50
CA LEU A 5 2.05 -3.84 -16.26
C LEU A 5 3.48 -3.92 -16.81
N ALA A 6 4.44 -4.24 -15.96
CA ALA A 6 5.85 -4.37 -16.34
C ALA A 6 6.39 -5.75 -15.97
N ASP A 7 6.86 -6.48 -16.97
CA ASP A 7 7.42 -7.83 -16.86
C ASP A 7 8.27 -8.10 -18.08
N ASP A 8 9.36 -8.83 -17.97
CA ASP A 8 10.21 -9.21 -19.12
C ASP A 8 9.68 -10.44 -19.89
N GLU A 9 8.70 -11.15 -19.32
CA GLU A 9 8.01 -12.27 -19.96
C GLU A 9 6.86 -11.76 -20.85
N CYS A 10 7.09 -11.62 -22.16
CA CYS A 10 6.10 -11.14 -23.12
C CYS A 10 4.77 -11.92 -23.09
N ASP A 11 4.82 -13.24 -22.93
CA ASP A 11 3.62 -14.08 -22.86
C ASP A 11 2.77 -13.75 -21.62
N LEU A 12 3.42 -13.49 -20.49
CA LEU A 12 2.73 -13.09 -19.26
C LEU A 12 2.08 -11.71 -19.40
N LEU A 13 2.76 -10.75 -20.05
CA LEU A 13 2.20 -9.44 -20.37
C LEU A 13 0.95 -9.56 -21.24
N GLU A 14 1.00 -10.35 -22.33
CA GLU A 14 -0.13 -10.54 -23.24
C GLU A 14 -1.34 -11.17 -22.54
N ILE A 15 -1.12 -12.28 -21.82
CA ILE A 15 -2.17 -12.98 -21.10
C ILE A 15 -2.79 -12.07 -20.05
N THR A 16 -1.97 -11.41 -19.24
CA THR A 16 -2.43 -10.57 -18.13
C THR A 16 -3.17 -9.34 -18.63
N SER A 17 -2.66 -8.69 -19.70
CA SER A 17 -3.34 -7.54 -20.32
C SER A 17 -4.72 -7.92 -20.88
N THR A 18 -4.83 -9.08 -21.48
CA THR A 18 -6.11 -9.60 -21.99
C THR A 18 -7.09 -9.84 -20.84
N ILE A 19 -6.65 -10.45 -19.75
CA ILE A 19 -7.49 -10.69 -18.57
C ILE A 19 -7.99 -9.36 -17.98
N PHE A 20 -7.15 -8.34 -17.88
CA PHE A 20 -7.57 -7.05 -17.37
C PHE A 20 -8.59 -6.36 -18.27
N ARG A 21 -8.40 -6.37 -19.59
CA ARG A 21 -9.37 -5.81 -20.55
C ARG A 21 -10.74 -6.52 -20.48
N LEU A 22 -10.74 -7.82 -20.23
CA LEU A 22 -11.99 -8.59 -20.05
C LEU A 22 -12.71 -8.25 -18.74
N HIS A 23 -11.99 -8.02 -17.65
CA HIS A 23 -12.57 -7.76 -16.33
C HIS A 23 -12.90 -6.29 -16.09
N TRP A 24 -12.18 -5.38 -16.70
CA TRP A 24 -12.37 -3.92 -16.66
C TRP A 24 -12.42 -3.37 -18.08
N ALA A 25 -13.57 -3.51 -18.74
CA ALA A 25 -13.75 -3.15 -20.15
C ALA A 25 -13.37 -1.72 -20.53
N GLN A 26 -13.31 -0.81 -19.54
CA GLN A 26 -12.90 0.58 -19.72
C GLN A 26 -11.46 0.85 -19.22
N SER A 27 -10.69 -0.19 -18.91
CA SER A 27 -9.30 -0.01 -18.51
C SER A 27 -8.38 0.08 -19.72
N ASP A 28 -7.43 0.99 -19.66
CA ASP A 28 -6.28 1.09 -20.56
C ASP A 28 -5.12 0.34 -19.91
N VAL A 29 -4.62 -0.70 -20.57
CA VAL A 29 -3.52 -1.52 -20.06
C VAL A 29 -2.27 -1.22 -20.86
N LEU A 30 -1.32 -0.57 -20.21
CA LEU A 30 0.00 -0.22 -20.71
C LEU A 30 0.97 -1.35 -20.32
N CYS A 31 1.79 -1.80 -21.26
CA CYS A 31 2.78 -2.84 -21.03
C CYS A 31 4.19 -2.27 -21.17
N ALA A 32 5.10 -2.72 -20.31
CA ALA A 32 6.52 -2.42 -20.38
C ALA A 32 7.31 -3.72 -20.24
N SER A 33 8.37 -3.88 -21.03
CA SER A 33 9.20 -5.08 -21.04
C SER A 33 10.41 -5.01 -20.09
N ASP A 34 10.60 -3.88 -19.41
CA ASP A 34 11.66 -3.64 -18.44
C ASP A 34 11.37 -2.40 -17.59
N GLY A 35 12.23 -2.20 -16.57
CA GLY A 35 12.02 -1.11 -15.61
C GLY A 35 12.28 0.29 -16.14
N GLU A 36 13.11 0.47 -17.18
CA GLU A 36 13.33 1.80 -17.79
C GLU A 36 12.11 2.20 -18.60
N GLU A 37 11.56 1.29 -19.40
CA GLU A 37 10.31 1.51 -20.13
C GLU A 37 9.15 1.73 -19.14
N ALA A 38 9.06 0.94 -18.08
CA ALA A 38 8.04 1.12 -17.04
C ALA A 38 8.09 2.52 -16.42
N LEU A 39 9.29 3.02 -16.13
CA LEU A 39 9.46 4.35 -15.55
C LEU A 39 9.11 5.45 -16.56
N GLY A 40 9.49 5.30 -17.82
CA GLY A 40 9.10 6.22 -18.91
C GLY A 40 7.57 6.32 -19.01
N ARG A 41 6.88 5.18 -19.14
CA ARG A 41 5.41 5.13 -19.21
C ARG A 41 4.73 5.69 -17.94
N PHE A 42 5.33 5.50 -16.77
CA PHE A 42 4.81 6.10 -15.55
C PHE A 42 4.73 7.63 -15.63
N PHE A 43 5.77 8.27 -16.17
CA PHE A 43 5.79 9.74 -16.31
C PHE A 43 4.92 10.24 -17.46
N ASP A 44 4.90 9.52 -18.59
CA ASP A 44 4.21 9.95 -19.81
C ASP A 44 2.69 9.71 -19.72
N ASP A 45 2.28 8.56 -19.16
CA ASP A 45 0.91 8.09 -19.22
C ASP A 45 0.13 8.27 -17.90
N ALA A 46 0.81 8.58 -16.79
CA ALA A 46 0.23 8.77 -15.45
C ALA A 46 -0.74 7.64 -15.06
N PRO A 47 -0.27 6.40 -14.84
CA PRO A 47 -1.14 5.27 -14.51
C PRO A 47 -1.77 5.39 -13.12
N ASP A 48 -2.95 4.79 -12.96
CA ASP A 48 -3.68 4.73 -11.68
C ASP A 48 -3.21 3.55 -10.78
N LEU A 49 -2.56 2.54 -11.39
CA LEU A 49 -2.02 1.36 -10.74
C LEU A 49 -0.79 0.87 -11.50
N MET A 50 0.24 0.44 -10.78
CA MET A 50 1.38 -0.27 -11.36
C MET A 50 1.46 -1.71 -10.83
N ILE A 51 1.78 -2.64 -11.72
CA ILE A 51 2.12 -4.03 -11.39
C ILE A 51 3.51 -4.28 -11.97
N LEU A 52 4.48 -4.51 -11.11
CA LEU A 52 5.90 -4.55 -11.48
C LEU A 52 6.50 -5.90 -11.13
N ASP A 53 7.07 -6.59 -12.10
CA ASP A 53 7.98 -7.69 -11.77
C ASP A 53 9.24 -7.16 -11.08
N VAL A 54 9.69 -7.87 -10.06
CA VAL A 54 10.93 -7.53 -9.35
C VAL A 54 12.15 -7.79 -10.22
N ALA A 55 12.14 -8.90 -10.98
CA ALA A 55 13.31 -9.41 -11.69
C ALA A 55 13.33 -8.98 -13.17
N MET A 56 13.31 -7.68 -13.44
CA MET A 56 13.40 -7.15 -14.80
C MET A 56 14.83 -6.75 -15.20
N PRO A 57 15.18 -6.82 -16.50
CA PRO A 57 16.44 -6.31 -17.03
C PRO A 57 16.53 -4.78 -16.94
N ARG A 58 17.74 -4.25 -17.13
CA ARG A 58 18.09 -2.81 -17.09
C ARG A 58 17.81 -2.15 -15.74
N LEU A 59 16.57 -2.05 -15.33
CA LEU A 59 16.16 -1.52 -14.04
C LEU A 59 15.17 -2.49 -13.37
N ASN A 60 15.51 -3.02 -12.20
CA ASN A 60 14.64 -3.94 -11.47
C ASN A 60 13.40 -3.24 -10.88
N GLY A 61 12.34 -4.00 -10.60
CA GLY A 61 11.08 -3.45 -10.11
C GLY A 61 11.17 -2.73 -8.75
N LEU A 62 12.10 -3.13 -7.87
CA LEU A 62 12.30 -2.43 -6.59
C LEU A 62 12.92 -1.04 -6.80
N ASP A 63 13.81 -0.90 -7.78
CA ASP A 63 14.39 0.41 -8.11
C ASP A 63 13.40 1.31 -8.84
N VAL A 64 12.53 0.74 -9.71
CA VAL A 64 11.38 1.47 -10.27
C VAL A 64 10.48 1.97 -9.14
N LEU A 65 10.06 1.09 -8.22
CA LEU A 65 9.22 1.46 -7.07
C LEU A 65 9.85 2.59 -6.24
N ARG A 66 11.16 2.50 -5.95
CA ARG A 66 11.86 3.54 -5.19
C ARG A 66 11.78 4.90 -5.87
N ARG A 67 11.97 4.97 -7.20
CA ARG A 67 11.89 6.22 -7.97
C ARG A 67 10.46 6.76 -8.03
N VAL A 68 9.48 5.90 -8.25
CA VAL A 68 8.05 6.26 -8.24
C VAL A 68 7.65 6.86 -6.89
N ARG A 69 8.08 6.27 -5.76
CA ARG A 69 7.76 6.74 -4.41
C ARG A 69 8.40 8.08 -4.02
N GLN A 70 9.36 8.56 -4.78
CA GLN A 70 9.89 9.94 -4.60
C GLN A 70 8.89 11.02 -5.07
N VAL A 71 7.96 10.67 -5.97
CA VAL A 71 7.07 11.64 -6.61
C VAL A 71 5.59 11.25 -6.57
N SER A 72 5.25 10.01 -6.19
CA SER A 72 3.87 9.53 -6.23
C SER A 72 3.57 8.44 -5.22
N ASN A 73 2.34 8.43 -4.73
CA ASN A 73 1.78 7.40 -3.86
C ASN A 73 0.74 6.51 -4.58
N ILE A 74 0.78 6.42 -5.90
CA ILE A 74 -0.12 5.51 -6.64
C ILE A 74 0.04 4.07 -6.13
N PRO A 75 -1.01 3.26 -6.18
CA PRO A 75 -0.93 1.86 -5.82
C PRO A 75 0.11 1.10 -6.65
N VAL A 76 0.94 0.27 -6.00
CA VAL A 76 1.93 -0.58 -6.66
C VAL A 76 1.87 -1.99 -6.09
N ILE A 77 1.71 -2.98 -6.98
CA ILE A 77 1.80 -4.41 -6.67
C ILE A 77 3.11 -4.95 -7.25
N LEU A 78 3.86 -5.71 -6.46
CA LEU A 78 5.07 -6.36 -6.93
C LEU A 78 4.79 -7.83 -7.31
N LEU A 79 5.33 -8.27 -8.44
CA LEU A 79 5.41 -9.68 -8.79
C LEU A 79 6.79 -10.20 -8.38
N THR A 80 6.86 -11.35 -7.69
CA THR A 80 8.11 -11.90 -7.18
C THR A 80 8.15 -13.42 -7.32
N VAL A 81 9.32 -14.01 -7.44
CA VAL A 81 9.46 -15.46 -7.50
C VAL A 81 9.31 -16.11 -6.12
N LYS A 82 8.86 -17.37 -6.10
CA LYS A 82 8.76 -18.17 -4.88
C LYS A 82 10.13 -18.32 -4.19
N GLY A 83 10.18 -18.03 -2.89
CA GLY A 83 11.42 -18.09 -2.10
C GLY A 83 12.14 -16.75 -1.91
N ALA A 84 11.73 -15.68 -2.59
CA ALA A 84 12.30 -14.34 -2.44
C ALA A 84 11.65 -13.57 -1.26
N GLU A 85 11.66 -14.15 -0.04
CA GLU A 85 11.05 -13.50 1.14
C GLU A 85 11.68 -12.15 1.47
N LEU A 86 12.99 -12.00 1.23
CA LEU A 86 13.69 -10.73 1.42
C LEU A 86 13.17 -9.66 0.45
N ASP A 87 12.84 -10.01 -0.79
CA ASP A 87 12.32 -9.05 -1.76
C ASP A 87 10.89 -8.63 -1.43
N LYS A 88 10.08 -9.53 -0.87
CA LYS A 88 8.74 -9.21 -0.36
C LYS A 88 8.81 -8.14 0.74
N VAL A 89 9.63 -8.39 1.76
CA VAL A 89 9.82 -7.46 2.88
C VAL A 89 10.39 -6.13 2.37
N ARG A 90 11.43 -6.17 1.53
CA ARG A 90 12.02 -4.96 0.92
C ARG A 90 11.00 -4.19 0.08
N GLY A 91 10.22 -4.87 -0.75
CA GLY A 91 9.19 -4.24 -1.56
C GLY A 91 8.15 -3.52 -0.72
N LEU A 92 7.64 -4.19 0.32
CA LEU A 92 6.72 -3.58 1.27
C LEU A 92 7.38 -2.42 2.03
N GLU A 93 8.63 -2.53 2.48
CA GLU A 93 9.38 -1.44 3.13
C GLU A 93 9.61 -0.24 2.20
N LEU A 94 9.83 -0.47 0.90
CA LEU A 94 9.97 0.58 -0.10
C LEU A 94 8.65 1.24 -0.48
N GLY A 95 7.52 0.67 -0.10
CA GLY A 95 6.22 1.30 -0.33
C GLY A 95 5.30 0.57 -1.30
N ALA A 96 5.56 -0.67 -1.66
CA ALA A 96 4.57 -1.48 -2.35
C ALA A 96 3.29 -1.62 -1.51
N ASP A 97 2.14 -1.68 -2.17
CA ASP A 97 0.84 -1.87 -1.52
C ASP A 97 0.47 -3.34 -1.39
N ASP A 98 1.06 -4.20 -2.22
CA ASP A 98 0.91 -5.65 -2.18
C ASP A 98 2.06 -6.33 -2.94
N TYR A 99 2.15 -7.66 -2.81
CA TYR A 99 2.98 -8.51 -3.67
C TYR A 99 2.24 -9.80 -4.05
N ILE A 100 2.64 -10.38 -5.18
CA ILE A 100 2.12 -11.65 -5.68
C ILE A 100 3.30 -12.54 -6.04
N THR A 101 3.24 -13.80 -5.63
CA THR A 101 4.33 -14.76 -5.88
C THR A 101 4.09 -15.54 -7.17
N LYS A 102 5.05 -15.50 -8.09
CA LYS A 102 5.03 -16.34 -9.30
C LYS A 102 5.37 -17.80 -8.96
N PRO A 103 4.67 -18.81 -9.55
CA PRO A 103 3.53 -18.65 -10.42
C PRO A 103 2.24 -18.32 -9.64
N PHE A 104 1.39 -17.48 -10.20
CA PHE A 104 0.11 -17.08 -9.62
C PHE A 104 -1.06 -17.43 -10.57
N SER A 105 -2.24 -17.56 -10.02
CA SER A 105 -3.46 -17.66 -10.82
C SER A 105 -3.99 -16.28 -11.20
N HIS A 106 -4.64 -16.18 -12.35
CA HIS A 106 -5.32 -14.95 -12.75
C HIS A 106 -6.39 -14.50 -11.75
N LEU A 107 -7.05 -15.44 -11.05
CA LEU A 107 -8.02 -15.13 -10.01
C LEU A 107 -7.36 -14.47 -8.80
N GLU A 108 -6.17 -14.94 -8.40
CA GLU A 108 -5.41 -14.32 -7.32
C GLU A 108 -5.00 -12.90 -7.70
N LEU A 109 -4.43 -12.71 -8.91
CA LEU A 109 -4.04 -11.40 -9.39
C LEU A 109 -5.22 -10.41 -9.38
N LEU A 110 -6.37 -10.81 -9.93
CA LEU A 110 -7.58 -9.98 -9.95
C LEU A 110 -8.09 -9.66 -8.55
N ALA A 111 -8.07 -10.62 -7.63
CA ALA A 111 -8.50 -10.40 -6.24
C ALA A 111 -7.61 -9.36 -5.54
N ARG A 112 -6.29 -9.47 -5.69
CA ARG A 112 -5.34 -8.54 -5.11
C ARG A 112 -5.42 -7.14 -5.73
N VAL A 113 -5.55 -7.05 -7.05
CA VAL A 113 -5.77 -5.76 -7.74
C VAL A 113 -7.05 -5.08 -7.23
N ARG A 114 -8.17 -5.81 -7.11
CA ARG A 114 -9.41 -5.27 -6.53
C ARG A 114 -9.22 -4.79 -5.08
N ALA A 115 -8.50 -5.55 -4.27
CA ALA A 115 -8.23 -5.19 -2.88
C ALA A 115 -7.39 -3.91 -2.78
N VAL A 116 -6.37 -3.77 -3.63
CA VAL A 116 -5.51 -2.57 -3.69
C VAL A 116 -6.30 -1.35 -4.16
N LEU A 117 -7.07 -1.47 -5.25
CA LEU A 117 -7.89 -0.38 -5.78
C LEU A 117 -8.97 0.04 -4.78
N ARG A 118 -9.67 -0.90 -4.13
CA ARG A 118 -10.63 -0.60 -3.07
C ARG A 118 -10.00 0.23 -1.95
N ARG A 119 -8.77 -0.09 -1.53
CA ARG A 119 -8.03 0.69 -0.53
C ARG A 119 -7.73 2.11 -1.01
N ALA A 120 -7.42 2.28 -2.29
CA ALA A 120 -7.17 3.60 -2.87
C ALA A 120 -8.44 4.47 -2.93
N GLU A 121 -9.60 3.85 -3.18
CA GLU A 121 -10.89 4.52 -3.31
C GLU A 121 -11.65 4.72 -1.99
N MET A 122 -11.23 4.04 -0.90
CA MET A 122 -11.96 4.13 0.38
C MET A 122 -12.10 5.57 0.85
N ILE A 123 -13.33 6.07 0.77
CA ILE A 123 -13.74 7.38 1.28
C ILE A 123 -14.03 7.23 2.77
N ALA A 124 -13.54 8.14 3.59
CA ALA A 124 -13.88 8.16 5.01
C ALA A 124 -15.41 8.40 5.18
N PRO A 125 -16.10 7.61 6.04
CA PRO A 125 -17.51 7.84 6.31
C PRO A 125 -17.75 9.25 6.88
N THR A 126 -18.75 9.96 6.36
CA THR A 126 -19.07 11.37 6.63
C THR A 126 -19.75 11.64 7.99
N ASP A 127 -19.96 10.62 8.83
CA ASP A 127 -20.86 10.71 9.99
C ASP A 127 -20.23 11.15 11.33
N ARG A 128 -18.99 11.66 11.38
CA ARG A 128 -18.36 12.12 12.64
C ARG A 128 -17.40 13.28 12.38
N ALA A 129 -16.95 13.91 13.49
CA ALA A 129 -16.05 15.07 13.49
C ALA A 129 -15.03 15.04 12.34
N PRO A 130 -14.88 16.14 11.59
CA PRO A 130 -14.09 16.19 10.36
C PRO A 130 -12.59 15.98 10.59
N SER A 131 -12.15 15.95 11.86
CA SER A 131 -10.73 15.79 12.18
C SER A 131 -10.51 15.12 13.54
N PHE A 132 -9.33 14.52 13.71
CA PHE A 132 -8.81 14.05 15.00
C PHE A 132 -7.51 14.80 15.32
N CYS A 133 -7.36 15.19 16.59
CA CYS A 133 -6.16 15.85 17.09
C CYS A 133 -5.66 15.14 18.35
N CYS A 134 -4.36 14.91 18.42
CA CYS A 134 -3.69 14.36 19.59
C CYS A 134 -2.31 15.02 19.70
N GLU A 135 -2.19 16.02 20.57
CA GLU A 135 -1.00 16.86 20.69
C GLU A 135 -0.57 17.47 19.36
N ALA A 136 0.64 17.12 18.86
CA ALA A 136 1.16 17.61 17.60
C ALA A 136 0.60 16.85 16.38
N PHE A 137 -0.08 15.71 16.57
CA PHE A 137 -0.67 14.91 15.50
C PHE A 137 -2.06 15.42 15.13
N ARG A 138 -2.32 15.59 13.85
CA ARG A 138 -3.64 15.94 13.28
C ARG A 138 -3.96 15.04 12.09
N MET A 139 -5.22 14.64 11.98
CA MET A 139 -5.74 13.89 10.85
C MET A 139 -7.06 14.50 10.42
N ASN A 140 -7.08 15.09 9.24
CA ASN A 140 -8.29 15.61 8.61
C ASN A 140 -8.89 14.52 7.70
N TYR A 141 -10.11 14.12 7.99
CA TYR A 141 -10.76 13.02 7.27
C TYR A 141 -11.31 13.47 5.92
N ASP A 142 -11.75 14.73 5.79
CA ASP A 142 -12.39 15.22 4.58
C ASP A 142 -11.39 15.36 3.42
N CYS A 143 -10.21 15.92 3.70
CA CYS A 143 -9.15 16.06 2.70
C CYS A 143 -8.11 14.93 2.75
N ARG A 144 -8.28 13.91 3.62
CA ARG A 144 -7.33 12.79 3.83
C ARG A 144 -5.92 13.25 4.16
N GLU A 145 -5.79 14.37 4.83
CA GLU A 145 -4.50 14.93 5.21
C GLU A 145 -4.10 14.52 6.62
N VAL A 146 -2.85 14.14 6.76
CA VAL A 146 -2.21 13.87 8.07
C VAL A 146 -1.06 14.83 8.27
N SER A 147 -0.97 15.43 9.45
CA SER A 147 0.17 16.28 9.80
C SER A 147 0.66 16.02 11.22
N VAL A 148 1.96 16.22 11.41
CA VAL A 148 2.62 16.13 12.73
C VAL A 148 3.49 17.36 12.91
N ALA A 149 3.28 18.09 14.00
CA ALA A 149 3.96 19.36 14.29
C ALA A 149 3.86 20.37 13.13
N GLY A 150 2.71 20.40 12.44
CA GLY A 150 2.46 21.29 11.30
C GLY A 150 3.06 20.83 9.96
N ARG A 151 3.81 19.74 9.93
CA ARG A 151 4.36 19.14 8.71
C ARG A 151 3.36 18.12 8.15
N VAL A 152 2.95 18.29 6.90
CA VAL A 152 2.14 17.31 6.17
C VAL A 152 2.94 16.04 5.93
N ILE A 153 2.30 14.90 6.12
CA ILE A 153 2.90 13.56 6.00
C ILE A 153 2.32 12.86 4.78
N ASP A 154 3.17 12.52 3.84
CA ASP A 154 2.77 11.74 2.67
C ASP A 154 2.58 10.27 3.02
N LEU A 155 1.36 9.79 2.81
CA LEU A 155 0.97 8.40 3.06
C LEU A 155 0.47 7.74 1.78
N THR A 156 0.85 6.48 1.58
CA THR A 156 0.17 5.66 0.56
C THR A 156 -1.27 5.39 0.99
N PRO A 157 -2.18 5.02 0.06
CA PRO A 157 -3.56 4.70 0.41
C PRO A 157 -3.68 3.65 1.52
N THR A 158 -2.85 2.61 1.48
CA THR A 158 -2.86 1.54 2.48
C THR A 158 -2.37 2.03 3.85
N GLU A 159 -1.33 2.85 3.89
CA GLU A 159 -0.86 3.49 5.13
C GLU A 159 -1.91 4.40 5.74
N TYR A 160 -2.56 5.21 4.91
CA TYR A 160 -3.64 6.09 5.35
C TYR A 160 -4.79 5.29 5.99
N ASN A 161 -5.25 4.22 5.33
CA ASN A 161 -6.36 3.41 5.82
C ASN A 161 -6.03 2.69 7.13
N LEU A 162 -4.80 2.17 7.27
CA LEU A 162 -4.34 1.58 8.53
C LEU A 162 -4.32 2.61 9.67
N LEU A 163 -3.73 3.78 9.39
CA LEU A 163 -3.66 4.87 10.36
C LEU A 163 -5.06 5.37 10.73
N TYR A 164 -5.93 5.56 9.74
CA TYR A 164 -7.32 5.97 9.94
C TYR A 164 -8.07 5.01 10.86
N LEU A 165 -7.95 3.69 10.63
CA LEU A 165 -8.59 2.68 11.47
C LEU A 165 -8.08 2.74 12.92
N LEU A 166 -6.78 2.91 13.13
CA LEU A 166 -6.17 3.06 14.44
C LEU A 166 -6.65 4.34 15.15
N VAL A 167 -6.66 5.47 14.46
CA VAL A 167 -7.06 6.77 14.99
C VAL A 167 -8.56 6.81 15.34
N ARG A 168 -9.40 6.22 14.49
CA ARG A 168 -10.86 6.11 14.76
C ARG A 168 -11.18 5.31 16.02
N ASN A 169 -10.29 4.42 16.42
CA ASN A 169 -10.40 3.60 17.62
C ASN A 169 -9.36 4.02 18.68
N ALA A 170 -8.98 5.30 18.70
CA ALA A 170 -7.95 5.79 19.63
C ALA A 170 -8.29 5.45 21.10
N GLY A 171 -7.30 4.91 21.80
CA GLY A 171 -7.45 4.41 23.17
C GLY A 171 -7.88 2.94 23.28
N HIS A 172 -8.34 2.30 22.20
CA HIS A 172 -8.71 0.89 22.19
C HIS A 172 -7.67 0.05 21.45
N ILE A 173 -7.48 -1.17 21.90
CA ILE A 173 -6.60 -2.14 21.25
C ILE A 173 -7.34 -2.74 20.06
N LEU A 174 -6.73 -2.68 18.89
CA LEU A 174 -7.17 -3.42 17.71
C LEU A 174 -6.26 -4.64 17.53
N THR A 175 -6.87 -5.82 17.44
CA THR A 175 -6.11 -7.07 17.26
C THR A 175 -5.45 -7.11 15.89
N HIS A 176 -4.39 -7.92 15.76
CA HIS A 176 -3.71 -8.12 14.47
C HIS A 176 -4.71 -8.56 13.39
N GLU A 177 -5.57 -9.51 13.72
CA GLU A 177 -6.60 -10.03 12.82
C GLU A 177 -7.59 -8.93 12.38
N THR A 178 -8.08 -8.14 13.34
CA THR A 178 -8.99 -7.02 13.04
C THR A 178 -8.35 -6.02 12.09
N LEU A 179 -7.09 -5.65 12.32
CA LEU A 179 -6.37 -4.71 11.46
C LEU A 179 -6.17 -5.27 10.05
N LEU A 180 -5.74 -6.53 9.94
CA LEU A 180 -5.53 -7.19 8.65
C LEU A 180 -6.83 -7.30 7.85
N LYS A 181 -7.89 -7.82 8.46
CA LYS A 181 -9.19 -7.98 7.79
C LYS A 181 -9.79 -6.66 7.30
N HIS A 182 -9.77 -5.62 8.13
CA HIS A 182 -10.38 -4.33 7.77
C HIS A 182 -9.58 -3.56 6.71
N VAL A 183 -8.24 -3.64 6.77
CA VAL A 183 -7.40 -2.89 5.83
C VAL A 183 -7.16 -3.67 4.55
N TRP A 184 -6.81 -4.96 4.64
CA TRP A 184 -6.43 -5.75 3.47
C TRP A 184 -7.55 -6.68 2.97
N GLY A 185 -8.34 -7.24 3.85
CA GLY A 185 -9.40 -8.21 3.55
C GLY A 185 -9.24 -9.50 4.33
N GLU A 186 -10.27 -10.34 4.31
CA GLU A 186 -10.29 -11.62 5.06
C GLU A 186 -9.14 -12.56 4.63
N GLU A 187 -8.76 -12.53 3.38
CA GLU A 187 -7.68 -13.33 2.78
C GLU A 187 -6.30 -13.05 3.38
N TYR A 188 -6.12 -11.89 4.07
CA TYR A 188 -4.86 -11.50 4.70
C TYR A 188 -4.81 -11.77 6.21
N ALA A 189 -5.81 -12.45 6.78
CA ALA A 189 -5.92 -12.63 8.24
C ALA A 189 -4.68 -13.25 8.91
N GLY A 190 -3.87 -14.02 8.17
CA GLY A 190 -2.63 -14.65 8.63
C GLY A 190 -1.34 -13.88 8.33
N GLU A 191 -1.40 -12.81 7.55
CA GLU A 191 -0.23 -12.09 7.01
C GLU A 191 0.33 -11.06 8.00
N LEU A 192 0.79 -11.53 9.17
CA LEU A 192 1.30 -10.66 10.24
C LEU A 192 2.48 -9.80 9.80
N ASP A 193 3.29 -10.26 8.88
CA ASP A 193 4.47 -9.53 8.42
C ASP A 193 4.10 -8.30 7.60
N TYR A 194 2.99 -8.33 6.85
CA TYR A 194 2.42 -7.11 6.25
C TYR A 194 2.17 -6.05 7.32
N LEU A 195 1.40 -6.41 8.34
CA LEU A 195 1.01 -5.46 9.39
C LEU A 195 2.25 -4.87 10.09
N LYS A 196 3.24 -5.70 10.43
CA LYS A 196 4.48 -5.22 11.08
C LYS A 196 5.24 -4.22 10.21
N VAL A 197 5.37 -4.50 8.91
CA VAL A 197 6.05 -3.59 7.97
C VAL A 197 5.32 -2.26 7.88
N TYR A 198 3.98 -2.26 7.73
CA TYR A 198 3.21 -1.03 7.65
C TYR A 198 3.20 -0.22 8.95
N ILE A 199 3.13 -0.88 10.11
CA ILE A 199 3.30 -0.21 11.42
C ILE A 199 4.68 0.43 11.53
N ARG A 200 5.74 -0.27 11.10
CA ARG A 200 7.11 0.27 11.09
C ARG A 200 7.22 1.50 10.19
N ARG A 201 6.65 1.44 8.98
CA ARG A 201 6.63 2.57 8.03
C ARG A 201 5.87 3.76 8.60
N LEU A 202 4.66 3.54 9.13
CA LEU A 202 3.87 4.60 9.77
C LEU A 202 4.63 5.25 10.91
N ARG A 203 5.25 4.45 11.79
CA ARG A 203 6.10 4.99 12.87
C ARG A 203 7.25 5.82 12.33
N GLY A 204 7.91 5.37 11.25
CA GLY A 204 8.97 6.14 10.59
C GLY A 204 8.53 7.51 10.08
N LYS A 205 7.24 7.65 9.76
CA LYS A 205 6.66 8.89 9.21
C LYS A 205 6.08 9.81 10.27
N ILE A 206 5.43 9.28 11.32
CA ILE A 206 4.65 10.08 12.27
C ILE A 206 5.25 10.17 13.68
N GLU A 207 6.11 9.24 14.09
CA GLU A 207 6.66 9.24 15.45
C GLU A 207 7.87 10.17 15.56
N PRO A 208 8.01 10.89 16.67
CA PRO A 208 9.25 11.62 16.96
C PRO A 208 10.46 10.69 17.07
N ASN A 209 10.26 9.50 17.64
CA ASN A 209 11.25 8.42 17.71
C ASN A 209 10.59 7.07 17.42
N PRO A 210 10.79 6.48 16.22
CA PRO A 210 10.19 5.21 15.84
C PRO A 210 10.54 4.02 16.75
N ALA A 211 11.71 4.06 17.42
CA ALA A 211 12.13 3.02 18.35
C ALA A 211 11.40 3.09 19.70
N HIS A 212 10.93 4.29 20.06
CA HIS A 212 10.12 4.54 21.26
C HIS A 212 8.82 5.23 20.87
N PRO A 213 7.87 4.49 20.26
CA PRO A 213 6.67 5.07 19.65
C PRO A 213 5.78 5.73 20.69
N TYR A 214 5.32 6.93 20.37
CA TYR A 214 4.44 7.74 21.20
C TYR A 214 2.97 7.60 20.77
N TYR A 215 2.69 7.63 19.46
CA TYR A 215 1.32 7.59 18.92
C TYR A 215 0.82 6.16 18.72
N ILE A 216 1.57 5.30 18.03
CA ILE A 216 1.17 3.91 17.75
C ILE A 216 1.86 2.98 18.74
N LEU A 217 1.11 2.54 19.73
CA LEU A 217 1.59 1.67 20.81
C LEU A 217 1.41 0.19 20.44
N THR A 218 2.36 -0.65 20.85
CA THR A 218 2.28 -2.11 20.70
C THR A 218 1.72 -2.71 21.98
N GLU A 219 0.65 -3.49 21.87
CA GLU A 219 0.16 -4.35 22.95
C GLU A 219 0.59 -5.78 22.64
N ARG A 220 1.60 -6.25 23.37
CA ARG A 220 2.28 -7.53 23.09
C ARG A 220 1.30 -8.69 23.05
N GLY A 221 1.38 -9.50 21.99
CA GLY A 221 0.53 -10.66 21.76
C GLY A 221 -0.91 -10.34 21.34
N LEU A 222 -1.34 -9.08 21.34
CA LEU A 222 -2.71 -8.68 21.01
C LEU A 222 -2.80 -7.88 19.71
N GLY A 223 -2.07 -6.77 19.62
CA GLY A 223 -2.20 -5.87 18.45
C GLY A 223 -1.60 -4.50 18.69
N TYR A 224 -2.26 -3.50 18.15
CA TYR A 224 -1.81 -2.11 18.21
C TYR A 224 -2.94 -1.19 18.69
N LYS A 225 -2.55 -0.05 19.26
CA LYS A 225 -3.49 0.97 19.68
C LYS A 225 -2.92 2.35 19.37
N PHE A 226 -3.75 3.27 18.90
CA PHE A 226 -3.40 4.68 18.82
C PHE A 226 -3.60 5.35 20.17
N ARG A 227 -2.70 6.24 20.57
CA ARG A 227 -2.83 7.00 21.82
C ARG A 227 -4.10 7.85 21.79
N ARG A 228 -4.84 7.85 22.87
CA ARG A 228 -6.00 8.72 23.04
C ARG A 228 -5.53 10.16 23.29
N ALA A 229 -6.23 11.14 22.71
CA ALA A 229 -6.02 12.53 23.08
C ALA A 229 -6.24 12.71 24.60
N ALA A 230 -5.34 13.43 25.26
CA ALA A 230 -5.60 13.90 26.61
C ALA A 230 -6.72 14.95 26.55
N HIS A 231 -7.74 14.81 27.39
CA HIS A 231 -8.79 15.79 27.55
C HIS A 231 -8.27 17.00 28.31
#